data_7ea1b3dc89389311057bbcd049c41bde
#
_entry.id   7ea1b3dc89389311057bbcd049c41bde
#
_cell.length_a   1.000
_cell.length_b   1.000
_cell.length_c   1.000
_cell.angle_alpha   90.00
_cell.angle_beta   90.00
_cell.angle_gamma   90.00
#
_symmetry.space_group_name_H-M   'P 1'
#
loop_
_entity.id
_entity.type
_entity.pdbx_description
1 polymer ?
#
loop_
_entity_poly.entity_id
_entity_poly.type
_entity_poly.pdbx_seq_one_letter_code
_entity_poly.pdbx_strand_id
1 'polypeptide(L)'
;MAAQIISGTQLSQQIKLNITQKIAQYLELGKRAPGLAVILVGADPASQVYVGSKRKSCAEIGIFSKSYDLPETTSESELLALIEQLNQDPEVDGILVQLPLPKHIDSTKVIEKISPEKDVDGFHPYNVGRLCQRIPTLRACTPYGVMKLLETTGISFYGKHAVIVGASNIVGRPMALELLLAGCTVTITHRFTEDLASHIRQADILVVAVGKPKFIKGEWIKEGAVVVDVGINRIDGKLVGDVEFEVAADRAAYITPVPGGVGPMTVAMLMHNTLSAYEKHENLA
;
A
#
# COMPACT_ATOMS: atom_id res chain seq x y z
N MET A 1 24.52 17.79 -0.65
CA MET A 1 24.54 16.89 0.53
C MET A 1 23.74 15.65 0.15
N ALA A 2 24.23 14.46 0.49
CA ALA A 2 23.48 13.24 0.19
C ALA A 2 22.11 13.25 0.90
N ALA A 3 21.07 12.71 0.24
CA ALA A 3 19.72 12.65 0.78
C ALA A 3 19.64 11.87 2.11
N GLN A 4 18.77 12.29 2.99
CA GLN A 4 18.39 11.49 4.17
C GLN A 4 17.54 10.29 3.71
N ILE A 5 17.88 9.11 4.21
CA ILE A 5 17.17 7.89 3.87
C ILE A 5 15.90 7.75 4.70
N ILE A 6 14.76 7.60 4.04
CA ILE A 6 13.48 7.32 4.69
C ILE A 6 13.31 5.81 4.86
N SER A 7 13.57 5.30 6.05
CA SER A 7 13.54 3.85 6.33
C SER A 7 12.13 3.34 6.62
N GLY A 8 11.52 2.67 5.64
CA GLY A 8 10.24 1.99 5.85
C GLY A 8 10.36 0.76 6.74
N THR A 9 11.51 0.10 6.75
CA THR A 9 11.75 -1.04 7.64
C THR A 9 11.61 -0.64 9.10
N GLN A 10 12.24 0.46 9.53
CA GLN A 10 12.17 0.92 10.92
C GLN A 10 10.75 1.36 11.30
N LEU A 11 10.11 2.18 10.45
CA LEU A 11 8.76 2.67 10.71
C LEU A 11 7.73 1.54 10.75
N SER A 12 7.83 0.56 9.84
CA SER A 12 6.92 -0.58 9.82
C SER A 12 7.03 -1.45 11.08
N GLN A 13 8.25 -1.61 11.62
CA GLN A 13 8.45 -2.31 12.89
C GLN A 13 7.78 -1.59 14.05
N GLN A 14 7.92 -0.27 14.13
CA GLN A 14 7.27 0.54 15.16
C GLN A 14 5.73 0.45 15.09
N ILE A 15 5.17 0.53 13.88
CA ILE A 15 3.72 0.40 13.68
C ILE A 15 3.23 -0.99 14.10
N LYS A 16 3.94 -2.05 13.69
CA LYS A 16 3.60 -3.42 14.07
C LYS A 16 3.66 -3.62 15.59
N LEU A 17 4.66 -3.04 16.28
CA LEU A 17 4.76 -3.10 17.73
C LEU A 17 3.54 -2.45 18.39
N ASN A 18 3.14 -1.27 17.93
CA ASN A 18 1.96 -0.59 18.45
C ASN A 18 0.68 -1.41 18.25
N ILE A 19 0.54 -2.07 17.08
CA ILE A 19 -0.59 -2.97 16.79
C ILE A 19 -0.57 -4.17 17.76
N THR A 20 0.58 -4.79 17.97
CA THR A 20 0.73 -5.92 18.91
C THR A 20 0.30 -5.54 20.32
N GLN A 21 0.71 -4.36 20.80
CA GLN A 21 0.33 -3.86 22.12
C GLN A 21 -1.19 -3.65 22.25
N LYS A 22 -1.84 -3.08 21.23
CA LYS A 22 -3.30 -2.90 21.22
C LYS A 22 -4.02 -4.26 21.22
N ILE A 23 -3.59 -5.21 20.40
CA ILE A 23 -4.19 -6.55 20.35
C ILE A 23 -4.05 -7.24 21.72
N ALA A 24 -2.88 -7.17 22.37
CA ALA A 24 -2.68 -7.72 23.70
C ALA A 24 -3.65 -7.13 24.73
N GLN A 25 -3.86 -5.81 24.71
CA GLN A 25 -4.83 -5.14 25.58
C GLN A 25 -6.27 -5.65 25.35
N TYR A 26 -6.68 -5.86 24.07
CA TYR A 26 -8.01 -6.39 23.77
C TYR A 26 -8.18 -7.84 24.25
N LEU A 27 -7.15 -8.67 24.11
CA LEU A 27 -7.17 -10.05 24.62
C LEU A 27 -7.28 -10.10 26.13
N GLU A 28 -6.57 -9.22 26.86
CA GLU A 28 -6.70 -9.08 28.33
C GLU A 28 -8.11 -8.65 28.77
N LEU A 29 -8.82 -7.90 27.92
CA LEU A 29 -10.24 -7.54 28.13
C LEU A 29 -11.23 -8.65 27.72
N GLY A 30 -10.73 -9.84 27.37
CA GLY A 30 -11.57 -10.98 26.98
C GLY A 30 -12.15 -10.86 25.56
N LYS A 31 -11.62 -9.96 24.72
CA LYS A 31 -12.00 -9.85 23.32
C LYS A 31 -11.24 -10.87 22.47
N ARG A 32 -11.81 -11.23 21.30
CA ARG A 32 -11.09 -12.07 20.33
C ARG A 32 -9.94 -11.33 19.65
N ALA A 33 -9.06 -12.07 18.98
CA ALA A 33 -8.06 -11.47 18.08
C ALA A 33 -8.72 -10.96 16.79
N PRO A 34 -8.15 -9.91 16.15
CA PRO A 34 -8.56 -9.50 14.80
C PRO A 34 -8.37 -10.65 13.78
N GLY A 35 -9.30 -10.79 12.84
CA GLY A 35 -9.28 -11.83 11.82
C GLY A 35 -9.01 -11.29 10.41
N LEU A 36 -8.04 -11.88 9.68
CA LEU A 36 -7.73 -11.54 8.29
C LEU A 36 -7.86 -12.79 7.40
N ALA A 37 -8.76 -12.76 6.43
CA ALA A 37 -8.81 -13.74 5.36
C ALA A 37 -7.85 -13.35 4.22
N VAL A 38 -6.94 -14.25 3.86
CA VAL A 38 -5.96 -14.05 2.78
C VAL A 38 -6.21 -15.06 1.68
N ILE A 39 -6.63 -14.59 0.52
CA ILE A 39 -6.96 -15.41 -0.65
C ILE A 39 -5.87 -15.26 -1.70
N LEU A 40 -5.32 -16.38 -2.16
CA LEU A 40 -4.39 -16.48 -3.29
C LEU A 40 -4.99 -17.41 -4.33
N VAL A 41 -5.08 -16.97 -5.59
CA VAL A 41 -5.54 -17.78 -6.71
C VAL A 41 -4.38 -18.02 -7.66
N GLY A 42 -4.04 -19.29 -7.88
CA GLY A 42 -2.91 -19.70 -8.70
C GLY A 42 -1.58 -19.73 -7.94
N ALA A 43 -0.50 -19.88 -8.69
CA ALA A 43 0.83 -20.14 -8.14
C ALA A 43 1.89 -19.13 -8.64
N ASP A 44 1.50 -17.87 -8.88
CA ASP A 44 2.47 -16.83 -9.25
C ASP A 44 3.54 -16.66 -8.15
N PRO A 45 4.84 -16.82 -8.48
CA PRO A 45 5.89 -16.85 -7.47
C PRO A 45 6.02 -15.54 -6.69
N ALA A 46 5.78 -14.39 -7.34
CA ALA A 46 5.84 -13.10 -6.67
C ALA A 46 4.69 -12.95 -5.65
N SER A 47 3.48 -13.35 -6.05
CA SER A 47 2.29 -13.37 -5.18
C SER A 47 2.48 -14.28 -3.96
N GLN A 48 3.09 -15.47 -4.15
CA GLN A 48 3.39 -16.38 -3.04
C GLN A 48 4.34 -15.75 -2.01
N VAL A 49 5.39 -15.06 -2.44
CA VAL A 49 6.33 -14.37 -1.56
C VAL A 49 5.62 -13.27 -0.76
N TYR A 50 4.76 -12.46 -1.42
CA TYR A 50 4.01 -11.39 -0.76
C TYR A 50 3.00 -11.95 0.25
N VAL A 51 2.24 -12.97 -0.12
CA VAL A 51 1.28 -13.64 0.78
C VAL A 51 2.01 -14.27 1.96
N GLY A 52 3.14 -14.95 1.74
CA GLY A 52 3.97 -15.49 2.80
C GLY A 52 4.42 -14.44 3.82
N SER A 53 4.86 -13.28 3.34
CA SER A 53 5.25 -12.14 4.20
C SER A 53 4.07 -11.58 5.00
N LYS A 54 2.89 -11.47 4.39
CA LYS A 54 1.66 -10.99 5.06
C LYS A 54 1.22 -11.96 6.17
N ARG A 55 1.18 -13.27 5.87
CA ARG A 55 0.84 -14.33 6.85
C ARG A 55 1.81 -14.35 8.03
N LYS A 56 3.11 -14.27 7.75
CA LYS A 56 4.15 -14.18 8.78
C LYS A 56 3.92 -12.96 9.67
N SER A 57 3.65 -11.81 9.07
CA SER A 57 3.38 -10.58 9.83
C SER A 57 2.12 -10.69 10.70
N CYS A 58 1.05 -11.34 10.22
CA CYS A 58 -0.13 -11.62 11.04
C CYS A 58 0.22 -12.44 12.30
N ALA A 59 0.97 -13.54 12.10
CA ALA A 59 1.39 -14.41 13.21
C ALA A 59 2.27 -13.67 14.24
N GLU A 60 3.18 -12.82 13.76
CA GLU A 60 4.09 -12.04 14.62
C GLU A 60 3.36 -11.05 15.54
N ILE A 61 2.23 -10.50 15.08
CA ILE A 61 1.54 -9.41 15.81
C ILE A 61 0.22 -9.84 16.46
N GLY A 62 -0.16 -11.12 16.34
CA GLY A 62 -1.36 -11.66 16.99
C GLY A 62 -2.67 -11.49 16.19
N ILE A 63 -2.60 -11.24 14.88
CA ILE A 63 -3.77 -11.28 13.98
C ILE A 63 -4.01 -12.74 13.56
N PHE A 64 -5.24 -13.23 13.72
CA PHE A 64 -5.64 -14.55 13.25
C PHE A 64 -5.81 -14.53 11.72
N SER A 65 -4.98 -15.30 11.01
CA SER A 65 -5.00 -15.33 9.54
C SER A 65 -5.66 -16.62 9.03
N LYS A 66 -6.81 -16.49 8.35
CA LYS A 66 -7.44 -17.57 7.57
C LYS A 66 -6.88 -17.56 6.14
N SER A 67 -6.25 -18.64 5.71
CA SER A 67 -5.58 -18.71 4.40
C SER A 67 -6.36 -19.58 3.42
N TYR A 68 -6.56 -19.06 2.20
CA TYR A 68 -7.26 -19.75 1.10
C TYR A 68 -6.35 -19.76 -0.12
N ASP A 69 -5.64 -20.88 -0.33
CA ASP A 69 -4.80 -21.11 -1.50
C ASP A 69 -5.61 -21.89 -2.53
N LEU A 70 -6.10 -21.17 -3.53
CA LEU A 70 -7.01 -21.70 -4.55
C LEU A 70 -6.23 -22.03 -5.84
N PRO A 71 -6.59 -23.12 -6.56
CA PRO A 71 -5.96 -23.45 -7.81
C PRO A 71 -6.21 -22.38 -8.88
N GLU A 72 -5.32 -22.27 -9.87
CA GLU A 72 -5.47 -21.34 -10.99
C GLU A 72 -6.77 -21.56 -11.79
N THR A 73 -7.31 -22.78 -11.76
CA THR A 73 -8.57 -23.16 -12.41
C THR A 73 -9.83 -22.71 -11.68
N THR A 74 -9.71 -22.11 -10.49
CA THR A 74 -10.86 -21.59 -9.73
C THR A 74 -11.65 -20.61 -10.59
N SER A 75 -12.95 -20.82 -10.69
CA SER A 75 -13.82 -19.94 -11.45
C SER A 75 -14.10 -18.63 -10.72
N GLU A 76 -14.46 -17.59 -11.47
CA GLU A 76 -14.88 -16.30 -10.90
C GLU A 76 -16.06 -16.50 -9.93
N SER A 77 -17.04 -17.34 -10.27
CA SER A 77 -18.21 -17.61 -9.42
C SER A 77 -17.86 -18.27 -8.09
N GLU A 78 -16.91 -19.21 -8.07
CA GLU A 78 -16.43 -19.85 -6.84
C GLU A 78 -15.71 -18.84 -5.93
N LEU A 79 -14.85 -17.99 -6.52
CA LEU A 79 -14.16 -16.95 -5.76
C LEU A 79 -15.16 -15.93 -5.17
N LEU A 80 -16.13 -15.48 -5.95
CA LEU A 80 -17.16 -14.54 -5.48
C LEU A 80 -18.04 -15.15 -4.39
N ALA A 81 -18.36 -16.45 -4.47
CA ALA A 81 -19.08 -17.18 -3.43
C ALA A 81 -18.28 -17.28 -2.13
N LEU A 82 -16.99 -17.56 -2.21
CA LEU A 82 -16.10 -17.54 -1.03
C LEU A 82 -16.05 -16.16 -0.39
N ILE A 83 -15.91 -15.10 -1.18
CA ILE A 83 -15.89 -13.72 -0.65
C ILE A 83 -17.21 -13.40 0.06
N GLU A 84 -18.36 -13.82 -0.49
CA GLU A 84 -19.65 -13.62 0.17
C GLU A 84 -19.72 -14.33 1.53
N GLN A 85 -19.23 -15.56 1.64
CA GLN A 85 -19.13 -16.28 2.91
C GLN A 85 -18.27 -15.53 3.93
N LEU A 86 -17.11 -15.00 3.48
CA LEU A 86 -16.20 -14.23 4.33
C LEU A 86 -16.77 -12.86 4.73
N ASN A 87 -17.57 -12.23 3.86
CA ASN A 87 -18.30 -11.01 4.21
C ASN A 87 -19.25 -11.25 5.39
N GLN A 88 -19.87 -12.44 5.47
CA GLN A 88 -20.83 -12.81 6.52
C GLN A 88 -20.15 -13.42 7.77
N ASP A 89 -18.86 -13.78 7.70
CA ASP A 89 -18.16 -14.40 8.82
C ASP A 89 -17.80 -13.36 9.88
N PRO A 90 -18.36 -13.45 11.12
CA PRO A 90 -18.10 -12.49 12.18
C PRO A 90 -16.67 -12.57 12.76
N GLU A 91 -15.93 -13.64 12.47
CA GLU A 91 -14.52 -13.79 12.87
C GLU A 91 -13.53 -13.17 11.86
N VAL A 92 -14.02 -12.69 10.70
CA VAL A 92 -13.22 -12.06 9.65
C VAL A 92 -13.48 -10.56 9.65
N ASP A 93 -12.46 -9.78 10.00
CA ASP A 93 -12.50 -8.32 10.00
C ASP A 93 -11.95 -7.73 8.72
N GLY A 94 -11.07 -8.46 8.04
CA GLY A 94 -10.48 -8.05 6.77
C GLY A 94 -10.43 -9.17 5.76
N ILE A 95 -10.61 -8.81 4.49
CA ILE A 95 -10.49 -9.73 3.35
C ILE A 95 -9.42 -9.16 2.41
N LEU A 96 -8.42 -9.98 2.12
CA LEU A 96 -7.36 -9.69 1.16
C LEU A 96 -7.44 -10.68 0.01
N VAL A 97 -7.63 -10.21 -1.22
CA VAL A 97 -7.46 -11.01 -2.43
C VAL A 97 -6.17 -10.58 -3.12
N GLN A 98 -5.17 -11.46 -3.14
CA GLN A 98 -3.86 -11.13 -3.72
C GLN A 98 -3.96 -10.94 -5.23
N LEU A 99 -3.55 -9.76 -5.71
CA LEU A 99 -3.42 -9.45 -7.12
C LEU A 99 -1.99 -9.76 -7.62
N PRO A 100 -1.80 -10.07 -8.92
CA PRO A 100 -2.84 -10.21 -9.95
C PRO A 100 -3.63 -11.52 -9.87
N LEU A 101 -4.85 -11.51 -10.39
CA LEU A 101 -5.68 -12.70 -10.56
C LEU A 101 -5.45 -13.35 -11.94
N PRO A 102 -5.78 -14.65 -12.12
CA PRO A 102 -5.84 -15.29 -13.43
C PRO A 102 -6.73 -14.51 -14.40
N LYS A 103 -6.39 -14.52 -15.70
CA LYS A 103 -7.03 -13.68 -16.73
C LYS A 103 -8.54 -13.89 -16.89
N HIS A 104 -9.06 -15.05 -16.50
CA HIS A 104 -10.49 -15.39 -16.61
C HIS A 104 -11.32 -14.84 -15.44
N ILE A 105 -10.69 -14.21 -14.45
CA ILE A 105 -11.35 -13.60 -13.29
C ILE A 105 -11.23 -12.08 -13.40
N ASP A 106 -12.36 -11.38 -13.38
CA ASP A 106 -12.39 -9.92 -13.37
C ASP A 106 -12.07 -9.37 -11.99
N SER A 107 -10.89 -8.78 -11.85
CA SER A 107 -10.44 -8.20 -10.58
C SER A 107 -11.34 -7.07 -10.08
N THR A 108 -12.03 -6.35 -10.96
CA THR A 108 -12.95 -5.28 -10.58
C THR A 108 -14.16 -5.86 -9.84
N LYS A 109 -14.77 -6.90 -10.40
CA LYS A 109 -15.89 -7.59 -9.74
C LYS A 109 -15.49 -8.19 -8.38
N VAL A 110 -14.27 -8.73 -8.31
CA VAL A 110 -13.73 -9.31 -7.07
C VAL A 110 -13.58 -8.24 -6.00
N ILE A 111 -12.97 -7.09 -6.34
CA ILE A 111 -12.81 -5.96 -5.41
C ILE A 111 -14.17 -5.43 -4.96
N GLU A 112 -15.11 -5.22 -5.88
CA GLU A 112 -16.45 -4.71 -5.56
C GLU A 112 -17.31 -5.70 -4.77
N LYS A 113 -16.98 -7.01 -4.80
CA LYS A 113 -17.68 -8.03 -4.02
C LYS A 113 -17.29 -8.02 -2.53
N ILE A 114 -16.09 -7.56 -2.20
CA ILE A 114 -15.65 -7.43 -0.81
C ILE A 114 -16.50 -6.36 -0.11
N SER A 115 -16.99 -6.64 1.11
CA SER A 115 -17.66 -5.59 1.90
C SER A 115 -16.70 -4.40 2.12
N PRO A 116 -17.10 -3.16 1.84
CA PRO A 116 -16.24 -1.98 2.05
C PRO A 116 -15.65 -1.88 3.45
N GLU A 117 -16.30 -2.44 4.45
CA GLU A 117 -15.84 -2.46 5.85
C GLU A 117 -14.75 -3.51 6.11
N LYS A 118 -14.66 -4.53 5.23
CA LYS A 118 -13.65 -5.59 5.26
C LYS A 118 -12.59 -5.45 4.15
N ASP A 119 -12.66 -4.42 3.31
CA ASP A 119 -11.68 -4.11 2.26
C ASP A 119 -10.40 -3.51 2.86
N VAL A 120 -9.59 -4.35 3.49
CA VAL A 120 -8.38 -3.90 4.19
C VAL A 120 -7.22 -3.53 3.28
N ASP A 121 -7.27 -3.88 1.98
CA ASP A 121 -6.35 -3.33 0.97
C ASP A 121 -6.72 -1.89 0.58
N GLY A 122 -7.99 -1.47 0.79
CA GLY A 122 -8.47 -0.12 0.53
C GLY A 122 -8.71 0.17 -0.96
N PHE A 123 -9.06 -0.84 -1.76
CA PHE A 123 -9.24 -0.70 -3.22
C PHE A 123 -10.70 -0.59 -3.64
N HIS A 124 -11.64 -0.88 -2.75
CA HIS A 124 -13.06 -0.80 -3.05
C HIS A 124 -13.47 0.62 -3.45
N PRO A 125 -14.24 0.82 -4.53
CA PRO A 125 -14.67 2.14 -5.01
C PRO A 125 -15.31 3.00 -3.92
N TYR A 126 -16.04 2.41 -2.99
CA TYR A 126 -16.61 3.11 -1.83
C TYR A 126 -15.52 3.75 -0.96
N ASN A 127 -14.46 3.01 -0.60
CA ASN A 127 -13.37 3.51 0.23
C ASN A 127 -12.55 4.59 -0.49
N VAL A 128 -12.29 4.41 -1.79
CA VAL A 128 -11.63 5.43 -2.63
C VAL A 128 -12.51 6.68 -2.76
N GLY A 129 -13.83 6.51 -2.93
CA GLY A 129 -14.79 7.61 -2.97
C GLY A 129 -14.81 8.39 -1.65
N ARG A 130 -14.76 7.71 -0.50
CA ARG A 130 -14.67 8.36 0.82
C ARG A 130 -13.38 9.17 0.98
N LEU A 131 -12.24 8.65 0.52
CA LEU A 131 -10.99 9.39 0.51
C LEU A 131 -11.11 10.66 -0.35
N CYS A 132 -11.70 10.55 -1.54
CA CYS A 132 -11.98 11.69 -2.41
C CYS A 132 -12.89 12.74 -1.73
N GLN A 133 -13.88 12.32 -0.94
CA GLN A 133 -14.80 13.18 -0.19
C GLN A 133 -14.23 13.71 1.13
N ARG A 134 -12.95 13.44 1.44
CA ARG A 134 -12.26 13.89 2.67
C ARG A 134 -12.83 13.26 3.96
N ILE A 135 -13.44 12.10 3.86
CA ILE A 135 -13.98 11.30 4.97
C ILE A 135 -13.46 9.85 4.91
N PRO A 136 -12.13 9.64 4.82
CA PRO A 136 -11.57 8.30 4.62
C PRO A 136 -11.93 7.35 5.77
N THR A 137 -12.08 6.08 5.41
CA THR A 137 -12.20 4.94 6.32
C THR A 137 -10.99 4.03 6.15
N LEU A 138 -11.15 2.88 5.51
CA LEU A 138 -10.01 2.06 5.09
C LEU A 138 -9.34 2.70 3.88
N ARG A 139 -8.03 2.84 3.93
CA ARG A 139 -7.22 3.56 2.92
C ARG A 139 -6.33 2.57 2.19
N ALA A 140 -6.06 2.81 0.90
CA ALA A 140 -5.17 1.96 0.13
C ALA A 140 -3.80 1.82 0.82
N CYS A 141 -3.39 0.58 1.09
CA CYS A 141 -2.25 0.29 1.97
C CYS A 141 -0.95 0.96 1.54
N THR A 142 -0.58 0.88 0.25
CA THR A 142 0.67 1.46 -0.25
C THR A 142 0.65 2.99 -0.18
N PRO A 143 -0.35 3.71 -0.72
CA PRO A 143 -0.46 5.16 -0.57
C PRO A 143 -0.47 5.62 0.89
N TYR A 144 -1.21 4.95 1.75
CA TYR A 144 -1.25 5.30 3.16
C TYR A 144 0.11 5.09 3.83
N GLY A 145 0.81 4.00 3.50
CA GLY A 145 2.18 3.76 3.95
C GLY A 145 3.17 4.83 3.48
N VAL A 146 3.01 5.31 2.25
CA VAL A 146 3.79 6.45 1.72
C VAL A 146 3.53 7.72 2.53
N MET A 147 2.27 8.01 2.87
CA MET A 147 1.98 9.16 3.73
C MET A 147 2.66 9.05 5.09
N LYS A 148 2.65 7.86 5.71
CA LYS A 148 3.36 7.62 6.97
C LYS A 148 4.87 7.82 6.87
N LEU A 149 5.48 7.44 5.74
CA LEU A 149 6.89 7.72 5.46
C LEU A 149 7.15 9.22 5.31
N LEU A 150 6.32 9.93 4.56
CA LEU A 150 6.45 11.36 4.35
C LEU A 150 6.29 12.16 5.65
N GLU A 151 5.39 11.74 6.55
CA GLU A 151 5.21 12.35 7.88
C GLU A 151 6.50 12.32 8.70
N THR A 152 7.37 11.30 8.55
CA THR A 152 8.64 11.20 9.29
C THR A 152 9.68 12.22 8.88
N THR A 153 9.52 12.84 7.71
CA THR A 153 10.45 13.87 7.23
C THR A 153 10.25 15.22 7.91
N GLY A 154 9.10 15.44 8.54
CA GLY A 154 8.73 16.72 9.17
C GLY A 154 8.44 17.84 8.19
N ILE A 155 8.38 17.57 6.87
CA ILE A 155 8.06 18.60 5.88
C ILE A 155 6.60 19.01 5.97
N SER A 156 6.31 20.29 5.71
CA SER A 156 4.94 20.74 5.50
C SER A 156 4.45 20.29 4.14
N PHE A 157 3.24 19.74 4.07
CA PHE A 157 2.57 19.38 2.81
C PHE A 157 1.88 20.60 2.17
N TYR A 158 1.48 21.57 2.97
CA TYR A 158 0.74 22.75 2.50
C TYR A 158 1.52 23.53 1.46
N GLY A 159 0.90 23.75 0.29
CA GLY A 159 1.47 24.50 -0.81
C GLY A 159 2.58 23.79 -1.58
N LYS A 160 2.91 22.54 -1.26
CA LYS A 160 3.89 21.74 -2.00
C LYS A 160 3.29 21.21 -3.29
N HIS A 161 4.12 21.12 -4.33
CA HIS A 161 3.77 20.47 -5.57
C HIS A 161 4.18 19.00 -5.51
N ALA A 162 3.21 18.11 -5.52
CA ALA A 162 3.42 16.67 -5.54
C ALA A 162 3.19 16.13 -6.96
N VAL A 163 4.17 15.39 -7.48
CA VAL A 163 4.07 14.71 -8.76
C VAL A 163 4.06 13.20 -8.53
N ILE A 164 3.04 12.54 -9.07
CA ILE A 164 2.89 11.08 -9.02
C ILE A 164 3.15 10.53 -10.43
N VAL A 165 4.15 9.66 -10.54
CA VAL A 165 4.47 8.98 -11.80
C VAL A 165 3.87 7.57 -11.76
N GLY A 166 2.77 7.40 -12.50
CA GLY A 166 1.93 6.21 -12.50
C GLY A 166 0.51 6.52 -12.05
N ALA A 167 -0.50 5.97 -12.75
CA ALA A 167 -1.91 6.26 -12.53
C ALA A 167 -2.76 4.99 -12.33
N SER A 168 -2.19 3.97 -11.66
CA SER A 168 -2.92 2.75 -11.32
C SER A 168 -4.02 3.01 -10.31
N ASN A 169 -5.07 2.17 -10.31
CA ASN A 169 -6.17 2.27 -9.35
C ASN A 169 -5.73 1.91 -7.93
N ILE A 170 -4.67 1.10 -7.79
CA ILE A 170 -4.21 0.58 -6.48
C ILE A 170 -3.12 1.45 -5.82
N VAL A 171 -2.42 2.30 -6.58
CA VAL A 171 -1.35 3.16 -6.04
C VAL A 171 -1.50 4.60 -6.53
N GLY A 172 -1.33 4.89 -7.82
CA GLY A 172 -1.16 6.25 -8.30
C GLY A 172 -2.36 7.15 -8.05
N ARG A 173 -3.57 6.70 -8.35
CA ARG A 173 -4.81 7.45 -8.13
C ARG A 173 -5.08 7.69 -6.62
N PRO A 174 -5.09 6.68 -5.75
CA PRO A 174 -5.27 6.92 -4.33
C PRO A 174 -4.13 7.73 -3.71
N MET A 175 -2.87 7.59 -4.17
CA MET A 175 -1.76 8.42 -3.72
C MET A 175 -1.99 9.91 -3.99
N ALA A 176 -2.53 10.23 -5.15
CA ALA A 176 -2.88 11.61 -5.48
C ALA A 176 -3.96 12.17 -4.56
N LEU A 177 -4.98 11.38 -4.23
CA LEU A 177 -6.02 11.77 -3.28
C LEU A 177 -5.47 11.97 -1.87
N GLU A 178 -4.53 11.13 -1.42
CA GLU A 178 -3.85 11.28 -0.14
C GLU A 178 -3.07 12.60 -0.05
N LEU A 179 -2.26 12.91 -1.06
CA LEU A 179 -1.47 14.15 -1.10
C LEU A 179 -2.36 15.39 -1.26
N LEU A 180 -3.45 15.28 -2.04
CA LEU A 180 -4.45 16.35 -2.15
C LEU A 180 -5.13 16.62 -0.80
N LEU A 181 -5.51 15.55 -0.08
CA LEU A 181 -6.09 15.65 1.27
C LEU A 181 -5.13 16.32 2.25
N ALA A 182 -3.82 16.05 2.12
CA ALA A 182 -2.76 16.64 2.95
C ALA A 182 -2.45 18.11 2.60
N GLY A 183 -3.03 18.69 1.53
CA GLY A 183 -2.87 20.08 1.15
C GLY A 183 -1.84 20.34 0.05
N CYS A 184 -1.40 19.32 -0.67
CA CYS A 184 -0.54 19.48 -1.84
C CYS A 184 -1.33 19.91 -3.07
N THR A 185 -0.68 20.64 -3.98
CA THR A 185 -1.07 20.71 -5.40
C THR A 185 -0.54 19.45 -6.09
N VAL A 186 -1.40 18.72 -6.80
CA VAL A 186 -1.07 17.39 -7.30
C VAL A 186 -1.11 17.32 -8.82
N THR A 187 -0.06 16.74 -9.40
CA THR A 187 0.01 16.32 -10.80
C THR A 187 0.15 14.80 -10.88
N ILE A 188 -0.76 14.13 -11.59
CA ILE A 188 -0.65 12.70 -11.90
C ILE A 188 -0.17 12.54 -13.33
N THR A 189 0.88 11.76 -13.54
CA THR A 189 1.39 11.42 -14.87
C THR A 189 1.14 9.96 -15.20
N HIS A 190 1.04 9.67 -16.47
CA HIS A 190 0.75 8.33 -17.00
C HIS A 190 1.48 8.08 -18.32
N ARG A 191 1.30 6.92 -18.94
CA ARG A 191 2.01 6.52 -20.17
C ARG A 191 1.83 7.45 -21.38
N PHE A 192 0.83 8.33 -21.37
CA PHE A 192 0.55 9.29 -22.43
C PHE A 192 0.98 10.71 -22.07
N THR A 193 1.64 10.92 -20.92
CA THR A 193 2.13 12.22 -20.51
C THR A 193 3.33 12.60 -21.37
N GLU A 194 3.22 13.73 -22.03
CA GLU A 194 4.33 14.35 -22.78
C GLU A 194 5.30 15.05 -21.82
N ASP A 195 6.56 15.10 -22.19
CA ASP A 195 7.64 15.72 -21.41
C ASP A 195 7.59 15.42 -19.89
N LEU A 196 7.59 14.10 -19.56
CA LEU A 196 7.56 13.64 -18.17
C LEU A 196 8.65 14.31 -17.30
N ALA A 197 9.83 14.55 -17.88
CA ALA A 197 10.94 15.17 -17.16
C ALA A 197 10.63 16.58 -16.67
N SER A 198 9.88 17.38 -17.45
CA SER A 198 9.44 18.73 -17.06
C SER A 198 8.54 18.69 -15.82
N HIS A 199 7.61 17.73 -15.76
CA HIS A 199 6.77 17.55 -14.58
C HIS A 199 7.59 17.19 -13.35
N ILE A 200 8.54 16.23 -13.48
CA ILE A 200 9.37 15.77 -12.37
C ILE A 200 10.27 16.89 -11.82
N ARG A 201 10.84 17.72 -12.68
CA ARG A 201 11.70 18.86 -12.25
C ARG A 201 10.97 19.90 -11.40
N GLN A 202 9.64 19.90 -11.39
CA GLN A 202 8.84 20.81 -10.58
C GLN A 202 8.42 20.23 -9.23
N ALA A 203 8.62 18.91 -9.02
CA ALA A 203 8.13 18.20 -7.85
C ALA A 203 8.89 18.54 -6.57
N ASP A 204 8.21 19.09 -5.57
CA ASP A 204 8.71 19.14 -4.19
C ASP A 204 8.63 17.74 -3.54
N ILE A 205 7.59 16.99 -3.89
CA ILE A 205 7.38 15.59 -3.50
C ILE A 205 7.17 14.77 -4.77
N LEU A 206 8.02 13.79 -5.00
CA LEU A 206 7.92 12.86 -6.13
C LEU A 206 7.59 11.46 -5.64
N VAL A 207 6.49 10.88 -6.14
CA VAL A 207 6.14 9.48 -5.88
C VAL A 207 6.16 8.71 -7.20
N VAL A 208 6.94 7.65 -7.29
CA VAL A 208 7.13 6.86 -8.51
C VAL A 208 6.58 5.45 -8.33
N ALA A 209 5.65 5.04 -9.20
CA ALA A 209 4.95 3.76 -9.13
C ALA A 209 4.61 3.25 -10.54
N VAL A 210 5.62 2.91 -11.34
CA VAL A 210 5.44 2.47 -12.74
C VAL A 210 5.88 1.02 -12.98
N GLY A 211 6.60 0.41 -12.03
CA GLY A 211 7.10 -0.96 -12.16
C GLY A 211 8.10 -1.15 -13.29
N LYS A 212 8.93 -0.13 -13.54
CA LYS A 212 9.99 -0.16 -14.55
C LYS A 212 11.32 0.23 -13.91
N PRO A 213 12.32 -0.67 -13.89
CA PRO A 213 13.56 -0.44 -13.17
C PRO A 213 14.32 0.78 -13.71
N LYS A 214 14.73 1.68 -12.82
CA LYS A 214 15.53 2.88 -13.11
C LYS A 214 14.96 3.75 -14.25
N PHE A 215 13.64 3.77 -14.37
CA PHE A 215 12.93 4.53 -15.42
C PHE A 215 13.08 6.04 -15.22
N ILE A 216 13.04 6.51 -13.98
CA ILE A 216 13.21 7.93 -13.64
C ILE A 216 14.68 8.23 -13.48
N LYS A 217 15.17 9.15 -14.32
CA LYS A 217 16.56 9.60 -14.29
C LYS A 217 16.79 10.49 -13.07
N GLY A 218 17.86 10.23 -12.34
CA GLY A 218 18.22 10.98 -11.15
C GLY A 218 18.43 12.49 -11.43
N GLU A 219 18.94 12.84 -12.60
CA GLU A 219 19.12 14.22 -13.06
C GLU A 219 17.82 15.01 -13.25
N TRP A 220 16.67 14.35 -13.34
CA TRP A 220 15.35 15.00 -13.42
C TRP A 220 14.85 15.45 -12.06
N ILE A 221 15.40 14.91 -10.97
CA ILE A 221 14.97 15.24 -9.61
C ILE A 221 15.27 16.70 -9.31
N LYS A 222 14.26 17.42 -8.84
CA LYS A 222 14.43 18.78 -8.30
C LYS A 222 15.34 18.74 -7.09
N GLU A 223 16.28 19.68 -6.99
CA GLU A 223 17.13 19.78 -5.81
C GLU A 223 16.32 20.02 -4.54
N GLY A 224 16.62 19.27 -3.50
CA GLY A 224 15.90 19.35 -2.23
C GLY A 224 14.53 18.65 -2.22
N ALA A 225 14.13 17.96 -3.29
CA ALA A 225 12.87 17.21 -3.33
C ALA A 225 12.85 16.02 -2.36
N VAL A 226 11.64 15.59 -1.97
CA VAL A 226 11.41 14.31 -1.31
C VAL A 226 11.03 13.28 -2.36
N VAL A 227 11.77 12.18 -2.44
CA VAL A 227 11.57 11.13 -3.45
C VAL A 227 11.12 9.84 -2.79
N VAL A 228 9.95 9.34 -3.19
CA VAL A 228 9.40 8.06 -2.75
C VAL A 228 9.31 7.12 -3.93
N ASP A 229 10.13 6.09 -3.91
CA ASP A 229 10.14 5.03 -4.92
C ASP A 229 9.31 3.84 -4.45
N VAL A 230 8.16 3.61 -5.08
CA VAL A 230 7.26 2.49 -4.82
C VAL A 230 7.65 1.26 -5.64
N GLY A 231 8.46 1.44 -6.68
CA GLY A 231 8.86 0.38 -7.59
C GLY A 231 9.58 -0.76 -6.89
N ILE A 232 9.22 -2.00 -7.22
CA ILE A 232 9.93 -3.21 -6.79
C ILE A 232 10.15 -4.06 -8.03
N ASN A 233 11.35 -3.98 -8.56
CA ASN A 233 11.77 -4.73 -9.74
C ASN A 233 12.93 -5.66 -9.37
N ARG A 234 13.14 -6.71 -10.17
CA ARG A 234 14.26 -7.63 -9.99
C ARG A 234 15.17 -7.60 -11.22
N ILE A 235 16.43 -7.21 -11.01
CA ILE A 235 17.50 -7.26 -12.02
C ILE A 235 18.63 -8.12 -11.45
N ASP A 236 19.02 -9.17 -12.15
CA ASP A 236 20.11 -10.08 -11.76
C ASP A 236 20.00 -10.56 -10.30
N GLY A 237 18.77 -10.91 -9.88
CA GLY A 237 18.47 -11.38 -8.53
C GLY A 237 18.36 -10.28 -7.45
N LYS A 238 18.75 -9.04 -7.76
CA LYS A 238 18.69 -7.89 -6.83
C LYS A 238 17.40 -7.11 -7.00
N LEU A 239 16.86 -6.60 -5.88
CA LEU A 239 15.72 -5.69 -5.91
C LEU A 239 16.21 -4.27 -6.21
N VAL A 240 15.53 -3.61 -7.15
CA VAL A 240 15.77 -2.22 -7.54
C VAL A 240 14.46 -1.49 -7.71
N GLY A 241 14.48 -0.17 -7.51
CA GLY A 241 13.33 0.70 -7.69
C GLY A 241 13.14 1.18 -9.13
N ASP A 242 12.16 2.06 -9.29
CA ASP A 242 11.85 2.74 -10.54
C ASP A 242 12.74 3.98 -10.77
N VAL A 243 13.47 4.44 -9.75
CA VAL A 243 14.34 5.64 -9.77
C VAL A 243 15.80 5.24 -9.88
N GLU A 244 16.61 6.00 -10.61
CA GLU A 244 18.09 5.92 -10.55
C GLU A 244 18.56 6.45 -9.20
N PHE A 245 18.66 5.57 -8.22
CA PHE A 245 18.80 5.90 -6.81
C PHE A 245 20.06 6.75 -6.51
N GLU A 246 21.23 6.36 -6.99
CA GLU A 246 22.49 7.01 -6.63
C GLU A 246 22.48 8.49 -7.04
N VAL A 247 22.12 8.78 -8.31
CA VAL A 247 22.06 10.15 -8.83
C VAL A 247 20.93 10.95 -8.18
N ALA A 248 19.77 10.29 -7.93
CA ALA A 248 18.65 10.93 -7.25
C ALA A 248 18.99 11.30 -5.80
N ALA A 249 19.76 10.46 -5.10
CA ALA A 249 20.19 10.70 -3.71
C ALA A 249 21.16 11.88 -3.57
N ASP A 250 21.91 12.23 -4.62
CA ASP A 250 22.78 13.42 -4.61
C ASP A 250 21.98 14.73 -4.70
N ARG A 251 20.73 14.68 -5.18
CA ARG A 251 19.88 15.84 -5.45
C ARG A 251 18.72 16.01 -4.45
N ALA A 252 18.12 14.90 -4.03
CA ALA A 252 17.00 14.89 -3.10
C ALA A 252 17.41 15.32 -1.69
N ALA A 253 16.47 15.89 -0.92
CA ALA A 253 16.65 16.05 0.52
C ALA A 253 16.36 14.74 1.26
N TYR A 254 15.37 13.99 0.78
CA TYR A 254 14.95 12.72 1.35
C TYR A 254 14.66 11.71 0.22
N ILE A 255 14.99 10.45 0.44
CA ILE A 255 14.72 9.38 -0.53
C ILE A 255 14.44 8.05 0.18
N THR A 256 13.49 7.26 -0.36
CA THR A 256 13.27 5.89 0.10
C THR A 256 14.23 4.92 -0.62
N PRO A 257 14.82 3.95 0.08
CA PRO A 257 15.61 2.90 -0.54
C PRO A 257 14.72 1.79 -1.11
N VAL A 258 15.22 1.03 -2.09
CA VAL A 258 14.62 -0.22 -2.56
C VAL A 258 15.71 -1.30 -2.54
N PRO A 259 15.55 -2.34 -1.69
CA PRO A 259 14.48 -2.62 -0.73
C PRO A 259 14.55 -1.77 0.56
N GLY A 260 13.51 -1.89 1.41
CA GLY A 260 13.48 -1.30 2.75
C GLY A 260 12.76 0.04 2.88
N GLY A 261 12.23 0.58 1.76
CA GLY A 261 11.38 1.77 1.74
C GLY A 261 9.88 1.42 1.84
N VAL A 262 9.16 1.53 0.73
CA VAL A 262 7.68 1.42 0.70
C VAL A 262 7.16 0.01 0.96
N GLY A 263 7.85 -1.04 0.47
CA GLY A 263 7.37 -2.43 0.59
C GLY A 263 6.99 -2.86 2.02
N PRO A 264 7.85 -2.68 3.03
CA PRO A 264 7.51 -2.99 4.43
C PRO A 264 6.29 -2.23 4.94
N MET A 265 6.09 -0.99 4.48
CA MET A 265 4.96 -0.15 4.90
C MET A 265 3.63 -0.64 4.36
N THR A 266 3.59 -1.19 3.14
CA THR A 266 2.36 -1.79 2.59
C THR A 266 1.84 -2.90 3.51
N VAL A 267 2.73 -3.77 3.99
CA VAL A 267 2.35 -4.84 4.92
C VAL A 267 1.91 -4.27 6.28
N ALA A 268 2.62 -3.28 6.81
CA ALA A 268 2.26 -2.65 8.09
C ALA A 268 0.88 -1.96 8.02
N MET A 269 0.57 -1.30 6.89
CA MET A 269 -0.75 -0.66 6.72
C MET A 269 -1.88 -1.67 6.52
N LEU A 270 -1.62 -2.81 5.89
CA LEU A 270 -2.60 -3.90 5.85
C LEU A 270 -2.95 -4.37 7.27
N MET A 271 -1.96 -4.57 8.13
CA MET A 271 -2.19 -4.93 9.54
C MET A 271 -2.94 -3.83 10.29
N HIS A 272 -2.58 -2.57 10.05
CA HIS A 272 -3.27 -1.42 10.62
C HIS A 272 -4.73 -1.34 10.18
N ASN A 273 -5.02 -1.50 8.90
CA ASN A 273 -6.39 -1.50 8.38
C ASN A 273 -7.21 -2.68 8.96
N THR A 274 -6.60 -3.86 9.10
CA THR A 274 -7.25 -5.02 9.72
C THR A 274 -7.62 -4.75 11.18
N LEU A 275 -6.71 -4.15 11.95
CA LEU A 275 -7.01 -3.73 13.32
C LEU A 275 -8.11 -2.67 13.37
N SER A 276 -8.08 -1.66 12.48
CA SER A 276 -9.09 -0.61 12.43
C SER A 276 -10.47 -1.15 12.06
N ALA A 277 -10.54 -2.12 11.15
CA ALA A 277 -11.78 -2.81 10.80
C ALA A 277 -12.34 -3.60 12.00
N TYR A 278 -11.45 -4.35 12.69
CA TYR A 278 -11.79 -5.06 13.92
C TYR A 278 -12.31 -4.13 15.01
N GLU A 279 -11.60 -3.02 15.29
CA GLU A 279 -12.00 -2.03 16.30
C GLU A 279 -13.41 -1.48 16.03
N LYS A 280 -13.72 -1.26 14.74
CA LYS A 280 -15.05 -0.81 14.31
C LYS A 280 -16.12 -1.90 14.48
N HIS A 281 -15.83 -3.15 14.09
CA HIS A 281 -16.77 -4.27 14.22
C HIS A 281 -17.09 -4.58 15.67
N GLU A 282 -16.10 -4.49 16.56
CA GLU A 282 -16.25 -4.75 18.00
C GLU A 282 -16.71 -3.51 18.79
N ASN A 283 -16.96 -2.37 18.14
CA ASN A 283 -17.33 -1.08 18.76
C ASN A 283 -16.30 -0.62 19.80
N LEU A 284 -15.00 -0.72 19.47
CA LEU A 284 -13.87 -0.35 20.32
C LEU A 284 -13.23 0.99 19.91
N ALA A 285 -13.62 1.59 18.77
CA ALA A 285 -13.08 2.83 18.21
C ALA A 285 -13.86 4.06 18.67
#